data_8abc3cc5aefa7215ab63184c1e707b83
#
_entry.id   8abc3cc5aefa7215ab63184c1e707b83
#
_cell.length_a   1.000
_cell.length_b   1.000
_cell.length_c   1.000
_cell.angle_alpha   90.00
_cell.angle_beta   90.00
_cell.angle_gamma   90.00
#
_symmetry.space_group_name_H-M   'P 1'
#
loop_
_entity.id
_entity.type
_entity.pdbx_description
1 polymer ?
#
loop_
_entity_poly.entity_id
_entity_poly.type
_entity_poly.pdbx_seq_one_letter_code
_entity_poly.pdbx_strand_id
1 'polypeptide(L)'
;LPICTGLLESGSIHFIFKDFILKNYIEILKNYDYIIYTRFDQFYTGNHIEGRPDKILIPEGEDYFGVCDRHAVIPRKFITEYLRICEYIDSKATSKYPSSYLNCETTYLNQLQENGLSAYIERIERYQFTASLKNDKTNWRISKYRLFGYNDLYIKYPDEFIDSMYNKLKNHSLYKVIMEEFSLFINYLNLITRRKLGKYKRQFFKI
;
A
#
# COMPACT_ATOMS: atom_id res chain seq x y z
N LEU A 1 -3.45 -0.08 25.65
CA LEU A 1 -3.57 0.37 24.25
C LEU A 1 -3.65 1.91 24.13
N PRO A 2 -2.83 2.69 24.78
CA PRO A 2 -3.22 4.09 24.87
C PRO A 2 -2.61 4.99 23.83
N ILE A 3 -1.54 4.60 23.17
CA ILE A 3 -0.75 5.60 22.44
C ILE A 3 -1.01 5.56 20.93
N CYS A 4 -1.31 4.42 20.34
CA CYS A 4 -1.68 4.32 18.92
C CYS A 4 -2.91 5.15 18.54
N THR A 5 -3.76 5.55 19.48
CA THR A 5 -5.06 6.16 19.19
C THR A 5 -5.02 7.68 18.98
N GLY A 6 -3.96 8.37 19.39
CA GLY A 6 -3.93 9.83 19.38
C GLY A 6 -3.13 10.46 18.23
N LEU A 7 -2.19 9.75 17.65
CA LEU A 7 -1.21 10.33 16.73
C LEU A 7 -1.50 10.09 15.24
N LEU A 8 -2.23 9.04 14.88
CA LEU A 8 -2.26 8.53 13.53
C LEU A 8 -3.67 8.30 12.96
N GLU A 9 -4.71 8.74 13.63
CA GLU A 9 -6.10 8.64 13.19
C GLU A 9 -6.43 7.27 12.56
N SER A 10 -6.75 7.22 11.26
CA SER A 10 -7.10 5.99 10.53
C SER A 10 -5.95 5.01 10.37
N GLY A 11 -4.69 5.46 10.47
CA GLY A 11 -3.50 4.59 10.41
C GLY A 11 -3.33 3.71 11.64
N SER A 12 -3.82 4.15 12.80
CA SER A 12 -3.78 3.37 14.04
C SER A 12 -4.44 2.01 13.90
N ILE A 13 -5.48 1.91 13.09
CA ILE A 13 -6.20 0.65 12.84
C ILE A 13 -5.25 -0.41 12.26
N HIS A 14 -4.40 -0.03 11.32
CA HIS A 14 -3.44 -0.96 10.71
C HIS A 14 -2.41 -1.45 11.71
N PHE A 15 -1.96 -0.57 12.60
CA PHE A 15 -0.98 -0.92 13.63
C PHE A 15 -1.59 -1.83 14.69
N ILE A 16 -2.82 -1.56 15.10
CA ILE A 16 -3.57 -2.42 16.02
C ILE A 16 -3.80 -3.81 15.42
N PHE A 17 -4.11 -3.90 14.12
CA PHE A 17 -4.22 -5.19 13.44
C PHE A 17 -2.90 -5.97 13.41
N LYS A 18 -1.77 -5.30 13.17
CA LYS A 18 -0.45 -5.96 13.24
C LYS A 18 -0.18 -6.51 14.64
N ASP A 19 -0.46 -5.73 15.68
CA ASP A 19 -0.32 -6.16 17.08
C ASP A 19 -1.26 -7.33 17.43
N PHE A 20 -2.50 -7.26 16.95
CA PHE A 20 -3.47 -8.35 17.13
C PHE A 20 -2.99 -9.64 16.45
N ILE A 21 -2.46 -9.56 15.24
CA ILE A 21 -1.89 -10.71 14.52
C ILE A 21 -0.68 -11.26 15.28
N LEU A 22 0.21 -10.39 15.72
CA LEU A 22 1.39 -10.79 16.49
C LEU A 22 1.01 -11.54 17.76
N LYS A 23 0.04 -11.06 18.51
CA LYS A 23 -0.37 -11.65 19.80
C LYS A 23 -1.16 -12.95 19.67
N ASN A 24 -1.93 -13.11 18.60
CA ASN A 24 -2.90 -14.20 18.51
C ASN A 24 -2.56 -15.25 17.45
N TYR A 25 -1.76 -14.92 16.43
CA TYR A 25 -1.56 -15.77 15.25
C TYR A 25 -0.09 -16.04 14.92
N ILE A 26 0.87 -15.51 15.66
CA ILE A 26 2.29 -15.63 15.33
C ILE A 26 2.74 -17.07 15.21
N GLU A 27 2.26 -17.96 16.08
CA GLU A 27 2.64 -19.38 16.05
C GLU A 27 2.07 -20.11 14.81
N ILE A 28 0.92 -19.67 14.31
CA ILE A 28 0.37 -20.19 13.06
C ILE A 28 1.19 -19.67 11.88
N LEU A 29 1.53 -18.39 11.87
CA LEU A 29 2.29 -17.75 10.80
C LEU A 29 3.69 -18.35 10.64
N LYS A 30 4.33 -18.77 11.72
CA LYS A 30 5.64 -19.44 11.71
C LYS A 30 5.66 -20.80 10.97
N ASN A 31 4.50 -21.35 10.63
CA ASN A 31 4.42 -22.60 9.83
C ASN A 31 4.56 -22.35 8.32
N TYR A 32 4.54 -21.08 7.87
CA TYR A 32 4.67 -20.72 6.46
C TYR A 32 6.04 -20.11 6.19
N ASP A 33 6.59 -20.35 5.00
CA ASP A 33 7.89 -19.78 4.62
C ASP A 33 7.80 -18.26 4.36
N TYR A 34 6.65 -17.83 3.83
CA TYR A 34 6.36 -16.43 3.53
C TYR A 34 4.96 -16.06 3.98
N ILE A 35 4.83 -14.82 4.45
CA ILE A 35 3.57 -14.21 4.81
C ILE A 35 3.32 -13.01 3.91
N ILE A 36 2.13 -12.94 3.34
CA ILE A 36 1.67 -11.77 2.60
C ILE A 36 0.82 -10.93 3.52
N TYR A 37 1.34 -9.76 3.89
CA TYR A 37 0.55 -8.73 4.55
C TYR A 37 -0.07 -7.84 3.49
N THR A 38 -1.39 -7.68 3.49
CA THR A 38 -2.10 -6.82 2.55
C THR A 38 -3.39 -6.28 3.15
N ARG A 39 -3.91 -5.19 2.56
CA ARG A 39 -5.19 -4.63 2.95
C ARG A 39 -6.33 -5.23 2.13
N PHE A 40 -7.55 -5.23 2.69
CA PHE A 40 -8.74 -5.76 2.03
C PHE A 40 -9.17 -4.96 0.79
N ASP A 41 -8.75 -3.69 0.69
CA ASP A 41 -9.07 -2.79 -0.41
C ASP A 41 -8.01 -2.77 -1.51
N GLN A 42 -7.12 -3.78 -1.55
CA GLN A 42 -6.12 -3.95 -2.59
C GLN A 42 -6.61 -4.87 -3.70
N PHE A 43 -6.53 -4.39 -4.94
CA PHE A 43 -6.83 -5.14 -6.16
C PHE A 43 -5.54 -5.36 -6.95
N TYR A 44 -5.38 -6.56 -7.50
CA TYR A 44 -4.16 -6.97 -8.19
C TYR A 44 -4.36 -6.98 -9.69
N THR A 45 -3.40 -6.43 -10.43
CA THR A 45 -3.39 -6.38 -11.90
C THR A 45 -2.61 -7.55 -12.52
N GLY A 46 -1.86 -8.29 -11.74
CA GLY A 46 -1.03 -9.42 -12.16
C GLY A 46 -0.87 -10.47 -11.08
N ASN A 47 -0.07 -11.48 -11.36
CA ASN A 47 0.27 -12.52 -10.41
C ASN A 47 1.05 -11.91 -9.24
N HIS A 48 0.86 -12.49 -8.08
CA HIS A 48 1.61 -12.13 -6.88
C HIS A 48 3.09 -12.50 -7.06
N ILE A 49 3.98 -11.65 -6.57
CA ILE A 49 5.43 -11.89 -6.61
C ILE A 49 5.79 -12.98 -5.60
N GLU A 50 6.65 -13.90 -6.02
CA GLU A 50 7.19 -14.94 -5.13
C GLU A 50 8.06 -14.31 -4.03
N GLY A 51 8.00 -14.91 -2.84
CA GLY A 51 8.80 -14.48 -1.70
C GLY A 51 10.30 -14.76 -1.93
N ARG A 52 11.16 -13.97 -1.28
CA ARG A 52 12.62 -14.16 -1.26
C ARG A 52 13.08 -14.42 0.17
N PRO A 53 13.93 -15.43 0.43
CA PRO A 53 14.28 -15.85 1.79
C PRO A 53 14.91 -14.74 2.65
N ASP A 54 15.59 -13.80 2.01
CA ASP A 54 16.41 -12.78 2.67
C ASP A 54 15.88 -11.37 2.46
N LYS A 55 14.67 -11.20 1.90
CA LYS A 55 14.13 -9.87 1.57
C LYS A 55 12.67 -9.72 1.99
N ILE A 56 12.37 -8.58 2.57
CA ILE A 56 11.01 -8.09 2.76
C ILE A 56 10.67 -7.28 1.52
N LEU A 57 9.74 -7.77 0.71
CA LEU A 57 9.37 -7.14 -0.55
C LEU A 57 8.25 -6.13 -0.31
N ILE A 58 8.52 -4.86 -0.62
CA ILE A 58 7.57 -3.75 -0.44
C ILE A 58 7.40 -3.02 -1.78
N PRO A 59 6.16 -2.83 -2.28
CA PRO A 59 5.93 -2.13 -3.53
C PRO A 59 6.44 -0.69 -3.52
N GLU A 60 6.91 -0.22 -4.66
CA GLU A 60 7.25 1.18 -4.89
C GLU A 60 6.00 2.07 -4.93
N GLY A 61 6.19 3.36 -4.69
CA GLY A 61 5.15 4.39 -4.76
C GLY A 61 4.26 4.50 -3.52
N GLU A 62 3.57 5.64 -3.40
CA GLU A 62 2.71 6.01 -2.27
C GLU A 62 3.42 5.90 -0.90
N ASP A 63 4.69 6.30 -0.87
CA ASP A 63 5.58 6.13 0.28
C ASP A 63 5.49 7.27 1.31
N TYR A 64 5.00 8.43 0.93
CA TYR A 64 4.79 9.58 1.81
C TYR A 64 5.94 9.85 2.81
N PHE A 65 7.18 9.86 2.29
CA PHE A 65 8.45 9.99 3.04
C PHE A 65 8.86 8.74 3.85
N GLY A 66 8.14 7.63 3.76
CA GLY A 66 8.46 6.35 4.39
C GLY A 66 8.53 5.21 3.38
N VAL A 67 7.83 4.13 3.67
CA VAL A 67 7.61 3.01 2.76
C VAL A 67 6.13 2.63 2.74
N CYS A 68 5.65 2.10 1.63
CA CYS A 68 4.28 1.64 1.49
C CYS A 68 3.91 0.67 2.62
N ASP A 69 2.90 1.02 3.42
CA ASP A 69 2.42 0.26 4.58
C ASP A 69 1.29 -0.73 4.26
N ARG A 70 0.86 -0.80 2.99
CA ARG A 70 -0.37 -1.48 2.57
C ARG A 70 -0.15 -2.88 2.05
N HIS A 71 1.09 -3.21 1.70
CA HIS A 71 1.44 -4.52 1.17
C HIS A 71 2.90 -4.86 1.45
N ALA A 72 3.16 -6.11 1.84
CA ALA A 72 4.51 -6.66 1.91
C ALA A 72 4.49 -8.18 1.78
N VAL A 73 5.56 -8.75 1.22
CA VAL A 73 5.88 -10.19 1.31
C VAL A 73 7.02 -10.36 2.27
N ILE A 74 6.80 -11.12 3.33
CA ILE A 74 7.67 -11.16 4.50
C ILE A 74 8.14 -12.61 4.72
N PRO A 75 9.44 -12.89 4.69
CA PRO A 75 9.98 -14.18 5.11
C PRO A 75 9.65 -14.47 6.58
N ARG A 76 9.35 -15.71 6.90
CA ARG A 76 9.04 -16.18 8.26
C ARG A 76 9.98 -15.63 9.34
N LYS A 77 11.28 -15.58 9.05
CA LYS A 77 12.31 -15.12 10.00
C LYS A 77 12.15 -13.65 10.42
N PHE A 78 11.44 -12.83 9.65
CA PHE A 78 11.25 -11.40 9.92
C PHE A 78 9.84 -11.06 10.41
N ILE A 79 8.92 -12.03 10.46
CA ILE A 79 7.50 -11.73 10.70
C ILE A 79 7.26 -11.11 12.09
N THR A 80 7.97 -11.56 13.09
CA THR A 80 7.82 -11.05 14.46
C THR A 80 8.24 -9.58 14.53
N GLU A 81 9.42 -9.26 14.04
CA GLU A 81 9.96 -7.89 14.02
C GLU A 81 9.14 -6.98 13.11
N TYR A 82 8.63 -7.48 11.99
CA TYR A 82 7.75 -6.75 11.08
C TYR A 82 6.44 -6.33 11.76
N LEU A 83 5.86 -7.18 12.60
CA LEU A 83 4.58 -6.92 13.25
C LEU A 83 4.67 -6.04 14.50
N ARG A 84 5.86 -5.80 15.07
CA ARG A 84 6.07 -5.06 16.35
C ARG A 84 5.90 -3.55 16.29
N ILE A 85 5.03 -3.05 15.42
CA ILE A 85 4.82 -1.60 15.25
C ILE A 85 4.24 -0.93 16.50
N CYS A 86 3.35 -1.59 17.22
CA CYS A 86 2.78 -1.04 18.46
C CYS A 86 3.83 -0.97 19.59
N GLU A 87 4.70 -1.97 19.72
CA GLU A 87 5.81 -1.92 20.67
C GLU A 87 6.75 -0.75 20.38
N TYR A 88 7.05 -0.52 19.10
CA TYR A 88 7.84 0.63 18.64
C TYR A 88 7.21 1.96 19.06
N ILE A 89 5.90 2.13 18.80
CA ILE A 89 5.17 3.35 19.15
C ILE A 89 5.12 3.52 20.68
N ASP A 90 4.81 2.47 21.42
CA ASP A 90 4.66 2.51 22.88
C ASP A 90 6.00 2.73 23.60
N SER A 91 7.12 2.34 23.01
CA SER A 91 8.47 2.62 23.54
C SER A 91 8.87 4.10 23.49
N LYS A 92 8.00 4.98 22.97
CA LYS A 92 8.26 6.41 22.73
C LYS A 92 9.40 6.69 21.75
N ALA A 93 9.80 5.70 20.94
CA ALA A 93 10.79 5.89 19.89
C ALA A 93 10.36 6.99 18.91
N THR A 94 9.04 7.17 18.73
CA THR A 94 8.44 8.26 17.94
C THR A 94 8.79 9.66 18.45
N SER A 95 9.15 9.83 19.72
CA SER A 95 9.55 11.13 20.28
C SER A 95 10.86 11.69 19.67
N LYS A 96 11.64 10.83 19.02
CA LYS A 96 12.85 11.24 18.29
C LYS A 96 12.55 12.04 17.01
N TYR A 97 11.31 11.95 16.50
CA TYR A 97 10.93 12.54 15.22
C TYR A 97 9.92 13.67 15.41
N PRO A 98 10.02 14.78 14.67
CA PRO A 98 9.02 15.84 14.70
C PRO A 98 7.64 15.30 14.32
N SER A 99 6.60 15.68 15.05
CA SER A 99 5.22 15.21 14.84
C SER A 99 4.68 15.48 13.43
N SER A 100 5.19 16.53 12.76
CA SER A 100 4.84 16.86 11.39
C SER A 100 5.30 15.83 10.33
N TYR A 101 6.21 14.94 10.69
CA TYR A 101 6.72 13.87 9.82
C TYR A 101 6.16 12.48 10.16
N LEU A 102 5.33 12.38 11.18
CA LEU A 102 4.75 11.11 11.62
C LEU A 102 3.46 10.83 10.86
N ASN A 103 3.58 10.31 9.66
CA ASN A 103 2.52 9.59 8.98
C ASN A 103 2.70 8.06 9.13
N CYS A 104 1.77 7.27 8.64
CA CYS A 104 1.81 5.82 8.78
C CYS A 104 3.04 5.21 8.10
N GLU A 105 3.35 5.67 6.92
CA GLU A 105 4.44 5.18 6.08
C GLU A 105 5.80 5.51 6.70
N THR A 106 5.97 6.72 7.23
CA THR A 106 7.20 7.13 7.94
C THR A 106 7.36 6.37 9.25
N THR A 107 6.29 6.24 10.02
CA THR A 107 6.31 5.48 11.28
C THR A 107 6.68 4.02 11.03
N TYR A 108 6.15 3.45 9.96
CA TYR A 108 6.45 2.08 9.54
C TYR A 108 7.92 1.92 9.12
N LEU A 109 8.45 2.82 8.31
CA LEU A 109 9.87 2.80 7.94
C LEU A 109 10.77 2.89 9.19
N ASN A 110 10.49 3.82 10.08
CA ASN A 110 11.27 4.02 11.31
C ASN A 110 11.24 2.76 12.20
N GLN A 111 10.09 2.12 12.32
CA GLN A 111 9.97 0.86 13.06
C GLN A 111 10.82 -0.25 12.43
N LEU A 112 10.80 -0.39 11.10
CA LEU A 112 11.64 -1.37 10.41
C LEU A 112 13.13 -1.09 10.59
N GLN A 113 13.52 0.19 10.63
CA GLN A 113 14.89 0.62 10.90
C GLN A 113 15.33 0.28 12.33
N GLU A 114 14.53 0.64 13.33
CA GLU A 114 14.85 0.37 14.74
C GLU A 114 14.91 -1.16 15.02
N ASN A 115 14.15 -1.95 14.30
CA ASN A 115 14.18 -3.42 14.38
C ASN A 115 15.28 -4.07 13.51
N GLY A 116 16.18 -3.27 12.91
CA GLY A 116 17.30 -3.77 12.11
C GLY A 116 16.92 -4.37 10.76
N LEU A 117 15.71 -4.09 10.27
CA LEU A 117 15.18 -4.68 9.03
C LEU A 117 15.51 -3.90 7.76
N SER A 118 16.08 -2.70 7.86
CA SER A 118 16.35 -1.82 6.69
C SER A 118 17.15 -2.48 5.59
N ALA A 119 18.19 -3.25 5.93
CA ALA A 119 19.05 -3.94 4.97
C ALA A 119 18.35 -5.07 4.21
N TYR A 120 17.20 -5.50 4.71
CA TYR A 120 16.42 -6.59 4.15
C TYR A 120 15.23 -6.10 3.33
N ILE A 121 14.94 -4.80 3.32
CA ILE A 121 13.88 -4.21 2.49
C ILE A 121 14.34 -4.22 1.04
N GLU A 122 13.53 -4.78 0.17
CA GLU A 122 13.66 -4.69 -1.28
C GLU A 122 12.39 -4.07 -1.87
N ARG A 123 12.61 -3.05 -2.69
CA ARG A 123 11.51 -2.37 -3.38
C ARG A 123 11.19 -3.13 -4.66
N ILE A 124 9.91 -3.39 -4.87
CA ILE A 124 9.41 -4.16 -6.00
C ILE A 124 8.42 -3.36 -6.83
N GLU A 125 8.29 -3.72 -8.10
CA GLU A 125 7.26 -3.14 -8.97
C GLU A 125 5.87 -3.35 -8.37
N ARG A 126 5.03 -2.33 -8.49
CA ARG A 126 3.65 -2.37 -7.99
C ARG A 126 2.74 -3.10 -8.97
N TYR A 127 2.01 -4.09 -8.47
CA TYR A 127 0.97 -4.83 -9.22
C TYR A 127 -0.40 -4.77 -8.54
N GLN A 128 -0.57 -3.88 -7.57
CA GLN A 128 -1.83 -3.69 -6.86
C GLN A 128 -2.16 -2.20 -6.75
N PHE A 129 -3.44 -1.92 -6.55
CA PHE A 129 -3.96 -0.57 -6.32
C PHE A 129 -5.14 -0.60 -5.34
N THR A 130 -5.37 0.52 -4.67
CA THR A 130 -6.46 0.67 -3.70
C THR A 130 -7.76 1.02 -4.42
N ALA A 131 -8.77 0.17 -4.28
CA ALA A 131 -10.09 0.38 -4.85
C ALA A 131 -11.22 -0.16 -3.95
N SER A 132 -12.45 0.20 -4.28
CA SER A 132 -13.67 -0.35 -3.69
C SER A 132 -14.66 -0.75 -4.77
N LEU A 133 -15.55 -1.67 -4.46
CA LEU A 133 -16.66 -2.01 -5.32
C LEU A 133 -17.68 -0.85 -5.37
N LYS A 134 -18.46 -0.80 -6.44
CA LYS A 134 -19.49 0.23 -6.68
C LYS A 134 -20.46 0.41 -5.50
N ASN A 135 -20.80 -0.69 -4.86
CA ASN A 135 -21.81 -0.69 -3.77
C ASN A 135 -21.21 -0.49 -2.38
N ASP A 136 -19.86 -0.38 -2.27
CA ASP A 136 -19.22 -0.16 -1.00
C ASP A 136 -19.47 1.27 -0.51
N LYS A 137 -19.88 1.38 0.74
CA LYS A 137 -20.00 2.66 1.43
C LYS A 137 -18.63 3.10 1.91
N THR A 138 -17.90 3.86 1.10
CA THR A 138 -16.60 4.37 1.47
C THR A 138 -16.65 5.86 1.78
N ASN A 139 -15.96 6.27 2.86
CA ASN A 139 -15.82 7.67 3.26
C ASN A 139 -14.49 8.26 2.82
N TRP A 140 -13.97 7.84 1.68
CA TRP A 140 -12.70 8.37 1.18
C TRP A 140 -12.80 9.88 0.93
N ARG A 141 -11.87 10.63 1.48
CA ARG A 141 -11.75 12.08 1.31
C ARG A 141 -11.22 12.47 -0.07
N ILE A 142 -10.51 11.53 -0.74
CA ILE A 142 -9.88 11.75 -2.04
C ILE A 142 -10.86 11.44 -3.17
N SER A 143 -10.72 12.17 -4.29
CA SER A 143 -11.55 11.97 -5.48
C SER A 143 -11.56 10.52 -5.92
N LYS A 144 -12.77 9.98 -6.11
CA LYS A 144 -12.96 8.62 -6.60
C LYS A 144 -13.01 8.64 -8.11
N TYR A 145 -12.24 7.77 -8.73
CA TYR A 145 -12.29 7.53 -10.18
C TYR A 145 -12.97 6.20 -10.43
N ARG A 146 -14.00 6.21 -11.28
CA ARG A 146 -14.72 5.00 -11.65
C ARG A 146 -14.06 4.34 -12.84
N LEU A 147 -13.74 3.05 -12.72
CA LEU A 147 -13.34 2.18 -13.81
C LEU A 147 -14.59 1.50 -14.39
N PHE A 148 -14.97 1.91 -15.60
CA PHE A 148 -16.03 1.23 -16.33
C PHE A 148 -15.49 -0.06 -16.95
N GLY A 149 -16.29 -1.13 -16.89
CA GLY A 149 -15.93 -2.40 -17.52
C GLY A 149 -15.06 -3.34 -16.68
N TYR A 150 -14.63 -2.92 -15.51
CA TYR A 150 -13.91 -3.79 -14.57
C TYR A 150 -14.61 -3.77 -13.21
N ASN A 151 -15.68 -4.56 -13.09
CA ASN A 151 -16.53 -4.67 -11.90
C ASN A 151 -16.99 -3.33 -11.30
N ASP A 152 -17.02 -2.26 -12.10
CA ASP A 152 -17.36 -0.91 -11.67
C ASP A 152 -16.56 -0.44 -10.42
N LEU A 153 -15.26 -0.65 -10.41
CA LEU A 153 -14.40 -0.23 -9.31
C LEU A 153 -14.28 1.28 -9.20
N TYR A 154 -14.22 1.77 -7.98
CA TYR A 154 -13.76 3.11 -7.64
C TYR A 154 -12.31 3.07 -7.17
N ILE A 155 -11.43 3.78 -7.86
CA ILE A 155 -10.01 3.89 -7.50
C ILE A 155 -9.81 5.00 -6.48
N LYS A 156 -9.08 4.70 -5.41
CA LYS A 156 -8.75 5.68 -4.38
C LYS A 156 -7.54 6.52 -4.77
N TYR A 157 -6.47 5.89 -5.21
CA TYR A 157 -5.20 6.51 -5.57
C TYR A 157 -4.90 6.27 -7.06
N PRO A 158 -5.05 7.30 -7.91
CA PRO A 158 -4.81 7.15 -9.34
C PRO A 158 -3.39 6.71 -9.69
N ASP A 159 -2.41 7.15 -8.89
CA ASP A 159 -1.01 6.84 -9.13
C ASP A 159 -0.72 5.35 -8.93
N GLU A 160 -1.25 4.73 -7.87
CA GLU A 160 -1.16 3.28 -7.68
C GLU A 160 -1.72 2.50 -8.87
N PHE A 161 -2.87 2.94 -9.38
CA PHE A 161 -3.49 2.30 -10.54
C PHE A 161 -2.63 2.45 -11.80
N ILE A 162 -2.13 3.66 -12.06
CA ILE A 162 -1.29 3.94 -13.22
C ILE A 162 -0.02 3.08 -13.17
N ASP A 163 0.65 3.03 -12.03
CA ASP A 163 1.89 2.28 -11.86
C ASP A 163 1.64 0.77 -12.01
N SER A 164 0.58 0.24 -11.38
CA SER A 164 0.23 -1.18 -11.47
C SER A 164 -0.13 -1.60 -12.91
N MET A 165 -0.84 -0.74 -13.63
CA MET A 165 -1.19 -0.99 -15.03
C MET A 165 0.03 -0.87 -15.95
N TYR A 166 0.90 0.11 -15.73
CA TYR A 166 2.15 0.24 -16.48
C TYR A 166 3.01 -1.01 -16.34
N ASN A 167 3.20 -1.50 -15.11
CA ASN A 167 4.00 -2.69 -14.86
C ASN A 167 3.37 -3.95 -15.46
N LYS A 168 2.05 -4.07 -15.43
CA LYS A 168 1.34 -5.14 -16.14
C LYS A 168 1.61 -5.07 -17.65
N LEU A 169 1.46 -3.89 -18.27
CA LEU A 169 1.63 -3.67 -19.69
C LEU A 169 3.05 -3.96 -20.17
N LYS A 170 4.04 -3.55 -19.38
CA LYS A 170 5.47 -3.76 -19.66
C LYS A 170 5.81 -5.25 -19.83
N ASN A 171 5.11 -6.14 -19.12
CA ASN A 171 5.37 -7.57 -19.08
C ASN A 171 4.46 -8.38 -20.02
N HIS A 172 3.55 -7.73 -20.76
CA HIS A 172 2.68 -8.37 -21.75
C HIS A 172 2.82 -7.72 -23.13
N SER A 173 2.62 -8.48 -24.22
CA SER A 173 2.55 -7.87 -25.53
C SER A 173 1.40 -6.88 -25.56
N LEU A 174 1.65 -5.67 -26.07
CA LEU A 174 0.67 -4.59 -26.15
C LEU A 174 -0.63 -5.04 -26.83
N TYR A 175 -0.51 -5.88 -27.85
CA TYR A 175 -1.65 -6.46 -28.56
C TYR A 175 -2.56 -7.30 -27.64
N LYS A 176 -1.97 -8.18 -26.83
CA LYS A 176 -2.74 -9.03 -25.92
C LYS A 176 -3.49 -8.21 -24.88
N VAL A 177 -2.83 -7.18 -24.35
CA VAL A 177 -3.43 -6.27 -23.37
C VAL A 177 -4.56 -5.44 -23.98
N ILE A 178 -4.37 -4.91 -25.21
CA ILE A 178 -5.40 -4.13 -25.90
C ILE A 178 -6.63 -5.01 -26.16
N MET A 179 -6.44 -6.23 -26.60
CA MET A 179 -7.54 -7.13 -26.95
C MET A 179 -8.27 -7.68 -25.71
N GLU A 180 -7.56 -8.05 -24.65
CA GLU A 180 -8.14 -8.62 -23.46
C GLU A 180 -8.72 -7.55 -22.49
N GLU A 181 -8.16 -6.34 -22.51
CA GLU A 181 -8.47 -5.30 -21.52
C GLU A 181 -8.67 -3.90 -22.13
N PHE A 182 -9.21 -3.85 -23.36
CA PHE A 182 -9.44 -2.59 -24.06
C PHE A 182 -10.22 -1.57 -23.21
N SER A 183 -11.19 -2.01 -22.44
CA SER A 183 -11.94 -1.13 -21.54
C SER A 183 -11.07 -0.55 -20.41
N LEU A 184 -10.13 -1.33 -19.90
CA LEU A 184 -9.15 -0.87 -18.88
C LEU A 184 -8.18 0.13 -19.50
N PHE A 185 -7.72 -0.09 -20.71
CA PHE A 185 -6.85 0.84 -21.42
C PHE A 185 -7.53 2.21 -21.65
N ILE A 186 -8.77 2.22 -22.10
CA ILE A 186 -9.55 3.46 -22.26
C ILE A 186 -9.73 4.17 -20.90
N ASN A 187 -10.04 3.44 -19.85
CA ASN A 187 -10.16 4.01 -18.50
C ASN A 187 -8.82 4.58 -18.00
N TYR A 188 -7.72 3.89 -18.25
CA TYR A 188 -6.37 4.37 -17.96
C TYR A 188 -6.06 5.70 -18.66
N LEU A 189 -6.34 5.81 -19.96
CA LEU A 189 -6.16 7.06 -20.71
C LEU A 189 -7.03 8.19 -20.14
N ASN A 190 -8.29 7.90 -19.82
CA ASN A 190 -9.20 8.86 -19.19
C ASN A 190 -8.69 9.33 -17.83
N LEU A 191 -8.08 8.42 -17.05
CA LEU A 191 -7.52 8.72 -15.74
C LEU A 191 -6.33 9.68 -15.85
N ILE A 192 -5.39 9.39 -16.77
CA ILE A 192 -4.23 10.26 -17.06
C ILE A 192 -4.69 11.65 -17.47
N THR A 193 -5.67 11.72 -18.37
CA THR A 193 -6.20 12.98 -18.87
C THR A 193 -6.84 13.79 -17.74
N ARG A 194 -7.68 13.16 -16.90
CA ARG A 194 -8.28 13.81 -15.73
C ARG A 194 -7.25 14.27 -14.71
N ARG A 195 -6.18 13.48 -14.50
CA ARG A 195 -5.07 13.85 -13.62
C ARG A 195 -4.34 15.10 -14.12
N LYS A 196 -4.02 15.16 -15.42
CA LYS A 196 -3.41 16.33 -16.03
C LYS A 196 -4.32 17.55 -15.87
N LEU A 197 -5.61 17.43 -16.23
CA LEU A 197 -6.60 18.51 -16.07
C LEU A 197 -6.78 18.95 -14.61
N GLY A 198 -6.77 18.01 -13.67
CA GLY A 198 -6.85 18.32 -12.24
C GLY A 198 -5.61 19.06 -11.69
N LYS A 199 -4.41 18.78 -12.22
CA LYS A 199 -3.20 19.55 -11.91
C LYS A 199 -3.30 20.98 -12.44
N TYR A 200 -3.76 21.14 -13.69
CA TYR A 200 -3.99 22.47 -14.27
C TYR A 200 -5.03 23.27 -13.49
N LYS A 201 -6.19 22.67 -13.16
CA LYS A 201 -7.19 23.35 -12.33
C LYS A 201 -6.62 23.83 -10.99
N ARG A 202 -5.82 23.00 -10.28
CA ARG A 202 -5.19 23.42 -9.01
C ARG A 202 -4.14 24.52 -9.17
N GLN A 203 -3.50 24.62 -10.32
CA GLN A 203 -2.58 25.72 -10.61
C GLN A 203 -3.30 27.04 -10.93
N PHE A 204 -4.45 26.96 -11.61
CA PHE A 204 -5.23 28.16 -11.98
C PHE A 204 -6.19 28.66 -10.89
N PHE A 205 -6.61 27.78 -9.97
CA PHE A 205 -7.51 28.14 -8.87
C PHE A 205 -6.81 28.02 -7.49
N LYS A 206 -5.53 28.44 -7.43
CA LYS A 206 -4.95 28.81 -6.14
C LYS A 206 -5.61 30.12 -5.69
N ILE A 207 -6.76 29.98 -5.06
CA ILE A 207 -7.35 30.92 -4.15
C ILE A 207 -7.20 30.35 -2.74
#